data_227b8a6b633a019492a1526ffdeedf9b
#
_entry.id   227b8a6b633a019492a1526ffdeedf9b
#
_cell.length_a   1.000
_cell.length_b   1.000
_cell.length_c   1.000
_cell.angle_alpha   90.00
_cell.angle_beta   90.00
_cell.angle_gamma   90.00
#
_symmetry.space_group_name_H-M   'P 1'
#
loop_
_entity.id
_entity.type
_entity.pdbx_description
1 polymer ?
#
loop_
_entity_poly.entity_id
_entity_poly.type
_entity_poly.pdbx_seq_one_letter_code
_entity_poly.pdbx_strand_id
1 'polypeptide(L)'
;KEFTDSYLNPFIEERMAELELEEEGSRNPDVKEYLLSYKKEDLEEKVKEFNITCSGDSKETLADELARYVLSPEGMREIFLQADEWEADAFEEILDKKCFSATEEDWIKLGWLSDAGYVVSYSDHHAEVPRAVISLYKEINTPEFHKLCRQVSWMRSCQTMLGFIYAIAPLKIVYRMYRRRPEYKVSYDEFLKILEQVPENDNMCIVRGDKMIFKSVLQDNLYERIEEYQGDREFYMPSPEEVLDYAKHGYPSEDPSYKKLESFLREELHLNTVQVIELMYIVFKEFSMDGMLSDIMEEFNNKNVVFDSEKQTEEFAAIMMNVNNNTRMLDFRGYTPNEIARMSGPKTSSAVMPSMVPMGSLASTPSFIPSNAATKKIYPNDPCPCGSGKKYKKCCGRK
;
A
#
# COMPACT_ATOMS: atom_id res chain seq x y z
N LYS A 1 -6.57 -5.02 -1.87
CA LYS A 1 -7.55 -4.48 -2.85
C LYS A 1 -7.79 -3.00 -2.64
N GLU A 2 -7.95 -2.53 -1.38
CA GLU A 2 -8.15 -1.11 -1.06
C GLU A 2 -6.88 -0.26 -1.24
N PHE A 3 -5.69 -0.82 -1.03
CA PHE A 3 -4.43 -0.08 -1.12
C PHE A 3 -3.98 0.16 -2.57
N THR A 4 -4.19 -0.79 -3.48
CA THR A 4 -3.91 -0.65 -4.91
C THR A 4 -4.91 0.26 -5.63
N ASP A 5 -6.17 0.24 -5.19
CA ASP A 5 -7.22 1.09 -5.77
C ASP A 5 -7.05 2.57 -5.40
N SER A 6 -6.39 2.88 -4.29
CA SER A 6 -6.11 4.25 -3.83
C SER A 6 -4.90 4.90 -4.51
N TYR A 7 -3.90 4.11 -4.92
CA TYR A 7 -2.65 4.65 -5.51
C TYR A 7 -2.58 4.60 -7.04
N LEU A 8 -3.38 3.72 -7.66
CA LEU A 8 -3.40 3.55 -9.10
C LEU A 8 -4.85 3.64 -9.56
N ASN A 9 -5.35 4.83 -9.59
CA ASN A 9 -6.66 5.06 -10.13
C ASN A 9 -6.62 4.81 -11.66
N PRO A 10 -7.16 3.68 -12.18
CA PRO A 10 -7.33 3.47 -13.63
C PRO A 10 -8.08 4.62 -14.30
N PHE A 11 -8.68 5.45 -13.47
CA PHE A 11 -9.35 6.69 -13.75
C PHE A 11 -8.50 7.72 -14.49
N ILE A 12 -7.16 7.75 -14.31
CA ILE A 12 -6.33 8.76 -15.00
C ILE A 12 -6.35 8.49 -16.51
N GLU A 13 -6.17 7.24 -16.95
CA GLU A 13 -6.19 6.90 -18.38
C GLU A 13 -7.59 7.00 -18.99
N GLU A 14 -8.63 6.50 -18.31
CA GLU A 14 -10.01 6.54 -18.80
C GLU A 14 -10.55 7.97 -18.78
N ARG A 15 -10.15 8.76 -17.80
CA ARG A 15 -10.54 10.16 -17.66
C ARG A 15 -9.82 11.10 -18.60
N MET A 16 -8.55 10.85 -18.91
CA MET A 16 -7.82 11.56 -19.94
C MET A 16 -8.45 11.32 -21.33
N ALA A 17 -9.06 10.14 -21.56
CA ALA A 17 -9.79 9.83 -22.78
C ALA A 17 -11.22 10.40 -22.82
N GLU A 18 -11.89 10.61 -21.68
CA GLU A 18 -13.25 11.16 -21.59
C GLU A 18 -13.32 12.69 -21.54
N LEU A 19 -12.22 13.38 -21.19
CA LEU A 19 -12.13 14.85 -21.16
C LEU A 19 -11.83 15.46 -22.55
N GLU A 20 -12.27 14.82 -23.64
CA GLU A 20 -12.46 15.50 -24.94
C GLU A 20 -13.64 16.47 -24.84
N LEU A 21 -13.59 17.42 -23.93
CA LEU A 21 -14.50 18.56 -23.92
C LEU A 21 -13.70 19.83 -24.13
N GLU A 22 -13.85 20.31 -25.35
CA GLU A 22 -13.51 21.65 -25.79
C GLU A 22 -13.86 22.68 -24.71
N GLU A 23 -12.90 23.54 -24.33
CA GLU A 23 -13.07 24.96 -24.53
C GLU A 23 -11.86 25.78 -24.07
N GLU A 24 -11.31 26.50 -25.00
CA GLU A 24 -10.55 27.70 -24.78
C GLU A 24 -11.36 28.68 -23.90
N GLY A 25 -10.92 28.95 -22.68
CA GLY A 25 -11.39 30.16 -22.05
C GLY A 25 -11.49 30.28 -20.56
N SER A 26 -11.70 29.27 -19.78
CA SER A 26 -11.84 29.46 -18.33
C SER A 26 -10.53 29.23 -17.58
N ARG A 27 -9.82 30.31 -17.30
CA ARG A 27 -8.62 30.30 -16.45
C ARG A 27 -8.96 30.50 -14.96
N ASN A 28 -10.02 29.95 -14.52
CA ASN A 28 -10.43 29.91 -13.11
C ASN A 28 -11.58 28.92 -12.97
N PRO A 29 -11.29 27.62 -12.92
CA PRO A 29 -12.31 26.57 -12.91
C PRO A 29 -13.16 26.70 -11.64
N ASP A 30 -14.47 26.46 -11.81
CA ASP A 30 -15.38 26.30 -10.70
C ASP A 30 -15.32 24.87 -10.19
N VAL A 31 -15.09 24.67 -8.90
CA VAL A 31 -14.95 23.34 -8.28
C VAL A 31 -16.22 22.50 -8.47
N LYS A 32 -17.41 23.10 -8.39
CA LYS A 32 -18.67 22.38 -8.60
C LYS A 32 -18.81 21.92 -10.06
N GLU A 33 -18.50 22.80 -11.02
CA GLU A 33 -18.54 22.44 -12.44
C GLU A 33 -17.55 21.32 -12.75
N TYR A 34 -16.37 21.35 -12.15
CA TYR A 34 -15.41 20.27 -12.26
C TYR A 34 -15.95 18.97 -11.67
N LEU A 35 -16.51 18.98 -10.48
CA LEU A 35 -17.13 17.81 -9.86
C LEU A 35 -18.31 17.27 -10.69
N LEU A 36 -19.04 18.12 -11.40
CA LEU A 36 -20.09 17.69 -12.33
C LEU A 36 -19.56 16.95 -13.57
N SER A 37 -18.25 17.01 -13.88
CA SER A 37 -17.65 16.19 -14.93
C SER A 37 -17.51 14.71 -14.55
N TYR A 38 -17.52 14.38 -13.24
CA TYR A 38 -17.44 13.01 -12.75
C TYR A 38 -18.71 12.21 -13.03
N LYS A 39 -18.63 10.87 -13.08
CA LYS A 39 -19.83 10.02 -13.06
C LYS A 39 -20.53 10.12 -11.71
N LYS A 40 -21.82 9.80 -11.67
CA LYS A 40 -22.59 9.84 -10.43
C LYS A 40 -22.03 8.90 -9.36
N GLU A 41 -21.60 7.72 -9.79
CA GLU A 41 -21.03 6.68 -8.95
C GLU A 41 -19.76 7.18 -8.22
N ASP A 42 -18.92 7.93 -8.93
CA ASP A 42 -17.68 8.51 -8.37
C ASP A 42 -18.00 9.59 -7.33
N LEU A 43 -19.01 10.41 -7.58
CA LEU A 43 -19.47 11.41 -6.59
C LEU A 43 -20.05 10.74 -5.35
N GLU A 44 -20.78 9.62 -5.50
CA GLU A 44 -21.30 8.83 -4.38
C GLU A 44 -20.16 8.23 -3.55
N GLU A 45 -19.07 7.78 -4.18
CA GLU A 45 -17.88 7.27 -3.51
C GLU A 45 -17.18 8.39 -2.73
N LYS A 46 -16.94 9.54 -3.35
CA LYS A 46 -16.33 10.71 -2.70
C LYS A 46 -17.16 11.22 -1.51
N VAL A 47 -18.49 11.24 -1.62
CA VAL A 47 -19.39 11.60 -0.52
C VAL A 47 -19.21 10.65 0.66
N LYS A 48 -19.05 9.35 0.41
CA LYS A 48 -18.79 8.35 1.46
C LYS A 48 -17.39 8.52 2.05
N GLU A 49 -16.40 8.74 1.22
CA GLU A 49 -15.02 8.92 1.61
C GLU A 49 -14.84 10.14 2.52
N PHE A 50 -15.46 11.26 2.17
CA PHE A 50 -15.48 12.47 3.01
C PHE A 50 -16.52 12.45 4.12
N ASN A 51 -17.25 11.34 4.30
CA ASN A 51 -18.29 11.17 5.32
C ASN A 51 -19.36 12.30 5.29
N ILE A 52 -19.75 12.74 4.09
CA ILE A 52 -20.70 13.83 3.90
C ILE A 52 -22.13 13.28 3.94
N THR A 53 -23.01 13.93 4.69
CA THR A 53 -24.44 13.63 4.68
C THR A 53 -25.11 14.45 3.59
N CYS A 54 -25.60 13.79 2.53
CA CYS A 54 -26.28 14.45 1.42
C CYS A 54 -27.80 14.50 1.63
N SER A 55 -28.41 15.59 1.17
CA SER A 55 -29.86 15.79 1.20
C SER A 55 -30.62 15.04 0.11
N GLY A 56 -29.91 14.51 -0.88
CA GLY A 56 -30.45 13.75 -2.02
C GLY A 56 -29.35 13.00 -2.76
N ASP A 57 -29.74 12.24 -3.77
CA ASP A 57 -28.88 11.35 -4.53
C ASP A 57 -28.71 11.74 -6.01
N SER A 58 -29.21 12.93 -6.42
CA SER A 58 -28.98 13.40 -7.78
C SER A 58 -27.53 13.84 -7.95
N LYS A 59 -27.00 13.70 -9.16
CA LYS A 59 -25.64 14.11 -9.50
C LYS A 59 -25.36 15.57 -9.11
N GLU A 60 -26.32 16.44 -9.38
CA GLU A 60 -26.26 17.86 -9.04
C GLU A 60 -26.21 18.08 -7.52
N THR A 61 -27.03 17.33 -6.74
CA THR A 61 -27.04 17.43 -5.28
C THR A 61 -25.72 16.96 -4.69
N LEU A 62 -25.20 15.83 -5.18
CA LEU A 62 -23.91 15.29 -4.73
C LEU A 62 -22.76 16.27 -5.00
N ALA A 63 -22.71 16.84 -6.22
CA ALA A 63 -21.69 17.83 -6.57
C ALA A 63 -21.81 19.12 -5.75
N ASP A 64 -23.02 19.59 -5.45
CA ASP A 64 -23.27 20.75 -4.61
C ASP A 64 -22.77 20.53 -3.17
N GLU A 65 -23.12 19.39 -2.56
CA GLU A 65 -22.71 19.08 -1.20
C GLU A 65 -21.20 18.87 -1.10
N LEU A 66 -20.61 18.18 -2.08
CA LEU A 66 -19.15 18.00 -2.18
C LEU A 66 -18.45 19.37 -2.32
N ALA A 67 -18.87 20.21 -3.27
CA ALA A 67 -18.27 21.53 -3.47
C ALA A 67 -18.37 22.40 -2.22
N ARG A 68 -19.52 22.37 -1.53
CA ARG A 68 -19.72 23.10 -0.28
C ARG A 68 -18.77 22.61 0.82
N TYR A 69 -18.56 21.30 0.92
CA TYR A 69 -17.67 20.72 1.92
C TYR A 69 -16.20 21.04 1.61
N VAL A 70 -15.73 20.74 0.40
CA VAL A 70 -14.30 20.94 0.04
C VAL A 70 -13.89 22.41 0.04
N LEU A 71 -14.82 23.34 -0.17
CA LEU A 71 -14.62 24.77 -0.07
C LEU A 71 -14.99 25.37 1.29
N SER A 72 -15.22 24.55 2.31
CA SER A 72 -15.34 25.01 3.69
C SER A 72 -13.99 24.97 4.42
N PRO A 73 -13.75 25.85 5.42
CA PRO A 73 -12.52 25.79 6.22
C PRO A 73 -12.34 24.46 6.94
N GLU A 74 -13.43 23.86 7.43
CA GLU A 74 -13.42 22.57 8.11
C GLU A 74 -13.08 21.45 7.15
N GLY A 75 -13.75 21.35 6.00
CA GLY A 75 -13.53 20.32 5.00
C GLY A 75 -12.11 20.39 4.43
N MET A 76 -11.64 21.60 4.10
CA MET A 76 -10.27 21.76 3.61
C MET A 76 -9.23 21.35 4.66
N ARG A 77 -9.46 21.66 5.96
CA ARG A 77 -8.57 21.18 7.02
C ARG A 77 -8.53 19.66 7.12
N GLU A 78 -9.68 19.00 7.06
CA GLU A 78 -9.76 17.53 7.09
C GLU A 78 -9.08 16.91 5.89
N ILE A 79 -9.26 17.46 4.68
CA ILE A 79 -8.61 16.99 3.46
C ILE A 79 -7.08 17.13 3.55
N PHE A 80 -6.56 18.27 4.04
CA PHE A 80 -5.12 18.46 4.21
C PHE A 80 -4.52 17.63 5.36
N LEU A 81 -5.29 17.24 6.36
CA LEU A 81 -4.83 16.26 7.37
C LEU A 81 -4.71 14.84 6.81
N GLN A 82 -5.43 14.55 5.72
CA GLN A 82 -5.33 13.28 5.00
C GLN A 82 -4.31 13.31 3.87
N ALA A 83 -3.89 14.48 3.41
CA ALA A 83 -2.83 14.61 2.42
C ALA A 83 -1.47 14.17 2.99
N ASP A 84 -0.68 13.51 2.15
CA ASP A 84 0.68 13.19 2.51
C ASP A 84 1.60 14.41 2.40
N GLU A 85 2.71 14.40 3.14
CA GLU A 85 3.67 15.51 3.19
C GLU A 85 4.18 15.89 1.79
N TRP A 86 4.53 14.89 0.97
CA TRP A 86 5.00 15.13 -0.41
C TRP A 86 3.92 15.68 -1.34
N GLU A 87 2.65 15.36 -1.07
CA GLU A 87 1.51 15.86 -1.82
C GLU A 87 1.21 17.32 -1.47
N ALA A 88 1.26 17.66 -0.17
CA ALA A 88 1.13 19.03 0.29
C ALA A 88 2.27 19.91 -0.27
N ASP A 89 3.52 19.40 -0.29
CA ASP A 89 4.65 20.10 -0.89
C ASP A 89 4.44 20.35 -2.40
N ALA A 90 4.02 19.32 -3.14
CA ALA A 90 3.73 19.45 -4.57
C ALA A 90 2.59 20.44 -4.84
N PHE A 91 1.56 20.44 -3.98
CA PHE A 91 0.48 21.42 -4.07
C PHE A 91 0.96 22.86 -3.81
N GLU A 92 1.79 23.08 -2.80
CA GLU A 92 2.38 24.40 -2.49
C GLU A 92 3.24 24.91 -3.64
N GLU A 93 3.98 24.05 -4.34
CA GLU A 93 4.80 24.42 -5.50
C GLU A 93 3.98 24.93 -6.71
N ILE A 94 2.71 24.54 -6.80
CA ILE A 94 1.84 24.95 -7.92
C ILE A 94 0.88 26.08 -7.60
N LEU A 95 0.75 26.50 -6.34
CA LEU A 95 -0.19 27.54 -5.89
C LEU A 95 -0.07 28.87 -6.64
N ASP A 96 1.16 29.26 -6.99
CA ASP A 96 1.42 30.52 -7.68
C ASP A 96 1.44 30.37 -9.22
N LYS A 97 1.27 29.13 -9.73
CA LYS A 97 1.18 28.86 -11.16
C LYS A 97 -0.26 29.09 -11.62
N LYS A 98 -0.45 29.96 -12.61
CA LYS A 98 -1.81 30.20 -13.15
C LYS A 98 -2.35 29.00 -13.89
N CYS A 99 -1.50 28.38 -14.70
CA CYS A 99 -1.77 27.17 -15.44
C CYS A 99 -0.41 26.49 -15.69
N PHE A 100 -0.34 25.19 -15.60
CA PHE A 100 0.89 24.44 -15.82
C PHE A 100 0.61 23.16 -16.60
N SER A 101 1.61 22.68 -17.35
CA SER A 101 1.52 21.39 -18.01
C SER A 101 1.82 20.32 -16.95
N ALA A 102 0.83 19.48 -16.67
CA ALA A 102 0.94 18.40 -15.69
C ALA A 102 1.42 17.12 -16.38
N THR A 103 2.39 16.46 -15.75
CA THR A 103 2.90 15.15 -16.15
C THR A 103 2.18 14.03 -15.40
N GLU A 104 2.35 12.79 -15.83
CA GLU A 104 1.85 11.62 -15.08
C GLU A 104 2.40 11.60 -13.65
N GLU A 105 3.67 11.99 -13.45
CA GLU A 105 4.29 12.07 -12.13
C GLU A 105 3.63 13.14 -11.24
N ASP A 106 3.23 14.28 -11.81
CA ASP A 106 2.51 15.33 -11.07
C ASP A 106 1.15 14.82 -10.58
N TRP A 107 0.42 14.07 -11.41
CA TRP A 107 -0.87 13.47 -11.03
C TRP A 107 -0.72 12.42 -9.93
N ILE A 108 0.32 11.60 -9.99
CA ILE A 108 0.62 10.63 -8.92
C ILE A 108 0.91 11.36 -7.60
N LYS A 109 1.62 12.50 -7.65
CA LYS A 109 1.94 13.29 -6.46
C LYS A 109 0.76 14.07 -5.88
N LEU A 110 -0.20 14.46 -6.71
CA LEU A 110 -1.33 15.32 -6.34
C LEU A 110 -2.66 14.55 -6.22
N GLY A 111 -2.62 13.22 -6.21
CA GLY A 111 -3.79 12.36 -6.35
C GLY A 111 -4.94 12.72 -5.43
N TRP A 112 -4.74 12.71 -4.11
CA TRP A 112 -5.76 13.01 -3.12
C TRP A 112 -6.31 14.44 -3.22
N LEU A 113 -5.42 15.45 -3.38
CA LEU A 113 -5.81 16.84 -3.51
C LEU A 113 -6.50 17.12 -4.86
N SER A 114 -6.11 16.42 -5.91
CA SER A 114 -6.80 16.43 -7.20
C SER A 114 -8.20 15.81 -7.08
N ASP A 115 -8.32 14.71 -6.37
CA ASP A 115 -9.61 14.04 -6.12
C ASP A 115 -10.59 14.89 -5.32
N ALA A 116 -10.08 15.74 -4.45
CA ALA A 116 -10.88 16.75 -3.75
C ALA A 116 -11.30 17.93 -4.65
N GLY A 117 -10.82 17.99 -5.90
CA GLY A 117 -11.08 19.11 -6.82
C GLY A 117 -10.21 20.34 -6.57
N TYR A 118 -9.10 20.19 -5.83
CA TYR A 118 -8.16 21.30 -5.56
C TYR A 118 -7.18 21.53 -6.69
N VAL A 119 -7.00 20.56 -7.55
CA VAL A 119 -6.27 20.69 -8.81
C VAL A 119 -7.16 20.19 -9.93
N VAL A 120 -7.47 21.05 -10.88
CA VAL A 120 -8.36 20.77 -12.01
C VAL A 120 -7.54 20.54 -13.26
N SER A 121 -7.81 19.43 -13.94
CA SER A 121 -7.17 19.09 -15.22
C SER A 121 -8.02 19.52 -16.42
N TYR A 122 -7.33 19.81 -17.51
CA TYR A 122 -7.94 20.11 -18.82
C TYR A 122 -7.50 19.09 -19.86
N SER A 123 -8.27 18.99 -20.94
CA SER A 123 -8.03 18.06 -22.06
C SER A 123 -6.68 18.21 -22.77
N ASP A 124 -6.01 19.35 -22.61
CA ASP A 124 -4.72 19.67 -23.22
C ASP A 124 -3.51 19.39 -22.32
N HIS A 125 -3.67 18.53 -21.30
CA HIS A 125 -2.65 18.21 -20.29
C HIS A 125 -2.24 19.39 -19.38
N HIS A 126 -2.99 20.48 -19.39
CA HIS A 126 -2.80 21.57 -18.44
C HIS A 126 -3.61 21.33 -17.17
N ALA A 127 -3.14 21.90 -16.08
CA ALA A 127 -3.80 21.90 -14.79
C ALA A 127 -3.75 23.27 -14.14
N GLU A 128 -4.70 23.54 -13.24
CA GLU A 128 -4.84 24.79 -12.54
C GLU A 128 -5.42 24.58 -11.15
N VAL A 129 -4.99 25.36 -10.16
CA VAL A 129 -5.63 25.44 -8.85
C VAL A 129 -6.71 26.51 -8.87
N PRO A 130 -7.99 26.19 -8.57
CA PRO A 130 -9.07 27.17 -8.53
C PRO A 130 -8.78 28.32 -7.57
N ARG A 131 -9.11 29.57 -7.93
CA ARG A 131 -8.86 30.74 -7.07
C ARG A 131 -9.54 30.66 -5.71
N ALA A 132 -10.73 30.05 -5.65
CA ALA A 132 -11.44 29.83 -4.39
C ALA A 132 -10.62 28.91 -3.47
N VAL A 133 -9.99 27.87 -4.01
CA VAL A 133 -9.12 26.95 -3.28
C VAL A 133 -7.87 27.70 -2.79
N ILE A 134 -7.19 28.48 -3.66
CA ILE A 134 -6.02 29.29 -3.27
C ILE A 134 -6.34 30.23 -2.12
N SER A 135 -7.49 30.94 -2.21
CA SER A 135 -7.88 31.92 -1.21
C SER A 135 -8.16 31.27 0.14
N LEU A 136 -8.91 30.16 0.14
CA LEU A 136 -9.22 29.40 1.34
C LEU A 136 -7.97 28.75 1.95
N TYR A 137 -7.11 28.16 1.11
CA TYR A 137 -5.86 27.58 1.58
C TYR A 137 -4.98 28.61 2.29
N LYS A 138 -4.82 29.81 1.72
CA LYS A 138 -4.05 30.90 2.36
C LYS A 138 -4.65 31.34 3.69
N GLU A 139 -5.95 31.21 3.87
CA GLU A 139 -6.63 31.53 5.14
C GLU A 139 -6.36 30.47 6.22
N ILE A 140 -6.46 29.18 5.86
CA ILE A 140 -6.35 28.08 6.82
C ILE A 140 -4.90 27.65 7.12
N ASN A 141 -3.98 27.85 6.18
CA ASN A 141 -2.59 27.38 6.28
C ASN A 141 -1.75 28.28 7.21
N THR A 142 -2.12 28.29 8.50
CA THR A 142 -1.30 28.91 9.53
C THR A 142 -0.07 28.04 9.82
N PRO A 143 1.03 28.62 10.37
CA PRO A 143 2.22 27.85 10.72
C PRO A 143 1.93 26.64 11.64
N GLU A 144 0.95 26.80 12.55
CA GLU A 144 0.52 25.74 13.47
C GLU A 144 -0.20 24.62 12.73
N PHE A 145 -1.10 24.97 11.80
CA PHE A 145 -1.83 24.00 11.01
C PHE A 145 -0.92 23.26 10.03
N HIS A 146 -0.06 23.99 9.32
CA HIS A 146 0.95 23.42 8.44
C HIS A 146 1.84 22.40 9.19
N LYS A 147 2.31 22.76 10.39
CA LYS A 147 3.07 21.84 11.24
C LYS A 147 2.26 20.61 11.63
N LEU A 148 0.97 20.80 11.98
CA LEU A 148 0.08 19.69 12.35
C LEU A 148 -0.11 18.71 11.19
N CYS A 149 -0.38 19.18 9.98
CA CYS A 149 -0.53 18.34 8.79
C CYS A 149 0.70 17.46 8.57
N ARG A 150 1.91 18.02 8.66
CA ARG A 150 3.16 17.27 8.52
C ARG A 150 3.38 16.26 9.64
N GLN A 151 3.00 16.60 10.88
CA GLN A 151 3.07 15.68 12.01
C GLN A 151 2.09 14.51 11.88
N VAL A 152 0.89 14.77 11.36
CA VAL A 152 -0.13 13.75 11.11
C VAL A 152 0.27 12.85 9.94
N SER A 153 0.75 13.43 8.83
CA SER A 153 1.28 12.65 7.69
C SER A 153 2.42 11.71 8.13
N TRP A 154 3.37 12.21 8.95
CA TRP A 154 4.42 11.37 9.51
C TRP A 154 3.89 10.27 10.45
N MET A 155 2.84 10.57 11.23
CA MET A 155 2.17 9.56 12.07
C MET A 155 1.55 8.46 11.20
N ARG A 156 0.87 8.82 10.11
CA ARG A 156 0.28 7.89 9.15
C ARG A 156 1.37 7.03 8.50
N SER A 157 2.50 7.63 8.09
CA SER A 157 3.66 6.88 7.59
C SER A 157 4.18 5.87 8.61
N CYS A 158 4.25 6.24 9.90
CA CYS A 158 4.63 5.31 10.97
C CYS A 158 3.58 4.20 11.17
N GLN A 159 2.29 4.48 11.00
CA GLN A 159 1.22 3.47 11.06
C GLN A 159 1.30 2.50 9.88
N THR A 160 1.55 3.00 8.68
CA THR A 160 1.78 2.19 7.48
C THR A 160 2.97 1.26 7.69
N MET A 161 4.10 1.80 8.15
CA MET A 161 5.29 1.01 8.46
C MET A 161 5.02 -0.05 9.54
N LEU A 162 4.25 0.31 10.59
CA LEU A 162 3.83 -0.67 11.60
C LEU A 162 3.05 -1.82 10.97
N GLY A 163 2.10 -1.52 10.08
CA GLY A 163 1.30 -2.51 9.38
C GLY A 163 2.17 -3.49 8.57
N PHE A 164 3.20 -2.99 7.90
CA PHE A 164 4.06 -3.78 7.03
C PHE A 164 5.09 -4.64 7.74
N ILE A 165 5.62 -4.19 8.88
CA ILE A 165 6.76 -4.88 9.51
C ILE A 165 6.51 -5.42 10.91
N TYR A 166 5.42 -5.01 11.56
CA TYR A 166 5.11 -5.48 12.91
C TYR A 166 3.68 -6.01 13.05
N ALA A 167 2.73 -5.43 12.33
CA ALA A 167 1.28 -5.57 12.50
C ALA A 167 0.77 -5.19 13.90
N ILE A 168 1.52 -5.54 14.95
CA ILE A 168 1.21 -5.27 16.36
C ILE A 168 2.49 -4.77 17.05
N ALA A 169 2.44 -3.61 17.70
CA ALA A 169 3.56 -3.13 18.48
C ALA A 169 3.11 -2.31 19.72
N PRO A 170 3.88 -2.32 20.80
CA PRO A 170 3.66 -1.38 21.91
C PRO A 170 3.71 0.07 21.43
N LEU A 171 2.83 0.93 21.94
CA LEU A 171 2.83 2.37 21.61
C LEU A 171 4.19 3.04 21.80
N LYS A 172 4.98 2.56 22.77
CA LYS A 172 6.35 3.05 23.00
C LYS A 172 7.30 2.75 21.85
N ILE A 173 7.07 1.67 21.09
CA ILE A 173 7.85 1.34 19.88
C ILE A 173 7.50 2.32 18.77
N VAL A 174 6.22 2.56 18.55
CA VAL A 174 5.74 3.54 17.55
C VAL A 174 6.22 4.95 17.92
N TYR A 175 6.15 5.32 19.18
CA TYR A 175 6.71 6.58 19.68
C TYR A 175 8.22 6.72 19.40
N ARG A 176 8.99 5.65 19.61
CA ARG A 176 10.43 5.63 19.28
C ARG A 176 10.66 5.81 17.77
N MET A 177 9.85 5.15 16.93
CA MET A 177 9.88 5.30 15.48
C MET A 177 9.56 6.74 15.07
N TYR A 178 8.44 7.29 15.57
CA TYR A 178 8.01 8.65 15.31
C TYR A 178 9.10 9.69 15.59
N ARG A 179 9.78 9.58 16.73
CA ARG A 179 10.83 10.51 17.15
C ARG A 179 12.16 10.37 16.40
N ARG A 180 12.29 9.44 15.47
CA ARG A 180 13.51 9.32 14.66
C ARG A 180 13.68 10.47 13.68
N ARG A 181 12.60 11.13 13.27
CA ARG A 181 12.71 12.43 12.56
C ARG A 181 13.09 13.51 13.55
N PRO A 182 14.22 14.21 13.34
CA PRO A 182 14.73 15.19 14.28
C PRO A 182 13.77 16.36 14.55
N GLU A 183 13.00 16.77 13.53
CA GLU A 183 12.01 17.83 13.57
C GLU A 183 10.78 17.48 14.42
N TYR A 184 10.52 16.19 14.68
CA TYR A 184 9.35 15.71 15.41
C TYR A 184 9.71 15.07 16.78
N LYS A 185 10.70 15.67 17.48
CA LYS A 185 11.06 15.28 18.84
C LYS A 185 10.06 15.83 19.84
N VAL A 186 8.89 15.22 19.90
CA VAL A 186 7.81 15.59 20.83
C VAL A 186 7.85 14.75 22.10
N SER A 187 7.14 15.21 23.15
CA SER A 187 6.87 14.39 24.34
C SER A 187 5.91 13.24 24.02
N TYR A 188 5.81 12.26 24.94
CA TYR A 188 4.88 11.14 24.74
C TYR A 188 3.42 11.62 24.73
N ASP A 189 3.08 12.59 25.57
CA ASP A 189 1.73 13.16 25.64
C ASP A 189 1.37 13.94 24.34
N GLU A 190 2.33 14.65 23.76
CA GLU A 190 2.14 15.31 22.47
C GLU A 190 1.99 14.29 21.33
N PHE A 191 2.77 13.20 21.35
CA PHE A 191 2.62 12.10 20.41
C PHE A 191 1.21 11.49 20.45
N LEU A 192 0.64 11.28 21.64
CA LEU A 192 -0.72 10.79 21.78
C LEU A 192 -1.76 11.77 21.23
N LYS A 193 -1.57 13.07 21.46
CA LYS A 193 -2.44 14.11 20.88
C LYS A 193 -2.37 14.17 19.36
N ILE A 194 -1.18 13.97 18.79
CA ILE A 194 -1.03 13.90 17.33
C ILE A 194 -1.71 12.63 16.78
N LEU A 195 -1.58 11.51 17.47
CA LEU A 195 -2.26 10.28 17.10
C LEU A 195 -3.79 10.43 17.06
N GLU A 196 -4.36 11.20 18.00
CA GLU A 196 -5.80 11.53 18.03
C GLU A 196 -6.25 12.44 16.88
N GLN A 197 -5.31 13.12 16.19
CA GLN A 197 -5.61 13.97 15.03
C GLN A 197 -5.60 13.21 13.70
N VAL A 198 -5.16 11.94 13.70
CA VAL A 198 -5.24 11.11 12.48
C VAL A 198 -6.70 10.90 12.13
N PRO A 199 -7.16 11.30 10.92
CA PRO A 199 -8.54 11.15 10.50
C PRO A 199 -9.01 9.69 10.59
N GLU A 200 -10.25 9.47 11.05
CA GLU A 200 -10.76 8.12 11.34
C GLU A 200 -10.80 7.23 10.10
N ASN A 201 -11.16 7.82 8.95
CA ASN A 201 -11.22 7.11 7.67
C ASN A 201 -9.85 6.64 7.19
N ASP A 202 -8.80 7.38 7.54
CA ASP A 202 -7.41 7.12 7.16
C ASP A 202 -6.63 6.33 8.22
N ASN A 203 -7.24 6.16 9.39
CA ASN A 203 -6.59 5.48 10.50
C ASN A 203 -6.61 3.96 10.31
N MET A 204 -5.53 3.42 9.77
CA MET A 204 -5.36 1.97 9.54
C MET A 204 -5.12 1.17 10.83
N CYS A 205 -4.95 1.84 11.96
CA CYS A 205 -4.62 1.22 13.23
C CYS A 205 -5.70 1.48 14.28
N ILE A 206 -5.74 0.61 15.28
CA ILE A 206 -6.46 0.85 16.53
C ILE A 206 -5.49 0.77 17.72
N VAL A 207 -5.87 1.42 18.81
CA VAL A 207 -5.14 1.32 20.10
C VAL A 207 -5.95 0.47 21.06
N ARG A 208 -5.34 -0.60 21.59
CA ARG A 208 -5.90 -1.43 22.66
C ARG A 208 -4.87 -1.54 23.80
N GLY A 209 -5.19 -0.93 24.93
CA GLY A 209 -4.26 -0.84 26.07
C GLY A 209 -3.02 -0.04 25.70
N ASP A 210 -1.85 -0.66 25.78
CA ASP A 210 -0.57 -0.05 25.42
C ASP A 210 -0.05 -0.44 24.04
N LYS A 211 -0.89 -1.10 23.20
CA LYS A 211 -0.53 -1.58 21.87
C LYS A 211 -1.26 -0.83 20.77
N MET A 212 -0.55 -0.56 19.68
CA MET A 212 -1.12 -0.18 18.39
C MET A 212 -1.19 -1.42 17.52
N ILE A 213 -2.34 -1.63 16.88
CA ILE A 213 -2.68 -2.84 16.13
C ILE A 213 -3.19 -2.42 14.75
N PHE A 214 -2.61 -2.96 13.70
CA PHE A 214 -3.08 -2.77 12.34
C PHE A 214 -4.44 -3.46 12.16
N LYS A 215 -5.44 -2.74 11.65
CA LYS A 215 -6.85 -3.20 11.64
C LYS A 215 -7.03 -4.53 10.91
N SER A 216 -6.28 -4.78 9.83
CA SER A 216 -6.42 -6.01 9.04
C SER A 216 -6.14 -7.30 9.83
N VAL A 217 -5.28 -7.25 10.85
CA VAL A 217 -4.94 -8.47 11.63
C VAL A 217 -5.97 -8.82 12.70
N LEU A 218 -7.01 -8.01 12.86
CA LEU A 218 -8.13 -8.33 13.75
C LEU A 218 -9.11 -9.33 13.12
N GLN A 219 -8.95 -9.63 11.84
CA GLN A 219 -9.71 -10.63 11.13
C GLN A 219 -9.01 -12.00 11.24
N ASP A 220 -9.78 -13.08 11.17
CA ASP A 220 -9.31 -14.46 11.01
C ASP A 220 -8.30 -14.97 12.08
N ASN A 221 -8.38 -14.49 13.32
CA ASN A 221 -7.47 -14.86 14.42
C ASN A 221 -5.97 -14.62 14.12
N LEU A 222 -5.65 -13.71 13.22
CA LEU A 222 -4.27 -13.38 12.88
C LEU A 222 -3.53 -12.72 14.04
N TYR A 223 -4.27 -12.01 14.92
CA TYR A 223 -3.68 -11.32 16.07
C TYR A 223 -2.91 -12.28 16.99
N GLU A 224 -3.57 -13.34 17.47
CA GLU A 224 -2.96 -14.31 18.40
C GLU A 224 -1.80 -15.04 17.75
N ARG A 225 -1.95 -15.40 16.46
CA ARG A 225 -0.90 -16.06 15.69
C ARG A 225 0.34 -15.19 15.57
N ILE A 226 0.18 -13.91 15.19
CA ILE A 226 1.31 -12.98 15.06
C ILE A 226 2.02 -12.78 16.41
N GLU A 227 1.30 -12.60 17.52
CA GLU A 227 1.91 -12.46 18.84
C GLU A 227 2.71 -13.71 19.24
N GLU A 228 2.20 -14.91 18.96
CA GLU A 228 2.89 -16.17 19.25
C GLU A 228 4.20 -16.30 18.45
N TYR A 229 4.18 -16.04 17.14
CA TYR A 229 5.37 -16.17 16.27
C TYR A 229 6.42 -15.09 16.54
N GLN A 230 6.01 -13.89 16.86
CA GLN A 230 6.94 -12.79 17.19
C GLN A 230 7.75 -13.06 18.45
N GLY A 231 7.18 -13.73 19.45
CA GLY A 231 7.84 -14.06 20.72
C GLY A 231 8.35 -12.80 21.44
N ASP A 232 9.52 -12.90 22.09
CA ASP A 232 10.13 -11.83 22.91
C ASP A 232 11.27 -11.07 22.18
N ARG A 233 11.40 -11.25 20.84
CA ARG A 233 12.45 -10.57 20.07
C ARG A 233 12.28 -9.06 20.16
N GLU A 234 13.40 -8.34 20.17
CA GLU A 234 13.37 -6.88 20.04
C GLU A 234 12.78 -6.47 18.69
N PHE A 235 12.14 -5.29 18.66
CA PHE A 235 11.63 -4.72 17.43
C PHE A 235 12.76 -4.09 16.61
N TYR A 236 12.85 -4.42 15.35
CA TYR A 236 13.67 -3.67 14.41
C TYR A 236 13.22 -2.18 14.44
N MET A 237 14.13 -1.26 14.25
CA MET A 237 13.80 0.16 14.26
C MET A 237 14.20 0.79 12.93
N PRO A 238 13.22 1.05 12.03
CA PRO A 238 13.49 1.59 10.69
C PRO A 238 14.06 3.01 10.75
N SER A 239 14.80 3.41 9.72
CA SER A 239 15.20 4.80 9.53
C SER A 239 14.01 5.64 9.05
N PRO A 240 14.04 6.98 9.18
CA PRO A 240 12.99 7.83 8.62
C PRO A 240 12.82 7.68 7.12
N GLU A 241 13.91 7.53 6.38
CA GLU A 241 13.93 7.33 4.94
C GLU A 241 13.22 6.02 4.56
N GLU A 242 13.48 4.96 5.33
CA GLU A 242 12.82 3.67 5.13
C GLU A 242 11.31 3.75 5.44
N VAL A 243 10.90 4.46 6.49
CA VAL A 243 9.47 4.68 6.79
C VAL A 243 8.77 5.41 5.64
N LEU A 244 9.40 6.45 5.09
CA LEU A 244 8.83 7.21 3.96
C LEU A 244 8.80 6.38 2.67
N ASP A 245 9.82 5.56 2.41
CA ASP A 245 9.86 4.67 1.25
C ASP A 245 8.70 3.68 1.27
N TYR A 246 8.48 3.03 2.41
CA TYR A 246 7.33 2.13 2.58
C TYR A 246 5.98 2.85 2.52
N ALA A 247 5.87 4.04 3.10
CA ALA A 247 4.65 4.82 3.06
C ALA A 247 4.28 5.23 1.63
N LYS A 248 5.28 5.55 0.81
CA LYS A 248 5.10 6.01 -0.57
C LYS A 248 4.87 4.89 -1.57
N HIS A 249 5.57 3.76 -1.43
CA HIS A 249 5.59 2.72 -2.45
C HIS A 249 4.88 1.43 -2.02
N GLY A 250 4.62 1.23 -0.71
CA GLY A 250 4.05 0.00 -0.18
C GLY A 250 5.03 -1.18 -0.09
N TYR A 251 6.28 -0.98 -0.49
CA TYR A 251 7.37 -1.97 -0.46
C TYR A 251 8.73 -1.24 -0.39
N PRO A 252 9.85 -1.92 -0.04
CA PRO A 252 11.16 -1.26 0.07
C PRO A 252 11.75 -0.99 -1.31
N SER A 253 11.33 0.09 -1.97
CA SER A 253 11.72 0.42 -3.34
C SER A 253 13.21 0.72 -3.48
N GLU A 254 13.83 1.20 -2.40
CA GLU A 254 15.27 1.52 -2.37
C GLU A 254 16.16 0.30 -2.11
N ASP A 255 15.61 -0.85 -1.71
CA ASP A 255 16.39 -2.07 -1.49
C ASP A 255 16.94 -2.63 -2.83
N PRO A 256 18.25 -2.98 -2.89
CA PRO A 256 18.86 -3.49 -4.13
C PRO A 256 18.21 -4.75 -4.70
N SER A 257 17.62 -5.61 -3.84
CA SER A 257 16.92 -6.82 -4.31
C SER A 257 15.62 -6.49 -5.00
N TYR A 258 14.87 -5.50 -4.47
CA TYR A 258 13.63 -5.00 -5.06
C TYR A 258 13.92 -4.20 -6.35
N LYS A 259 14.92 -3.35 -6.38
CA LYS A 259 15.35 -2.67 -7.63
C LYS A 259 15.70 -3.67 -8.74
N LYS A 260 16.35 -4.79 -8.39
CA LYS A 260 16.66 -5.83 -9.36
C LYS A 260 15.39 -6.53 -9.86
N LEU A 261 14.42 -6.78 -8.99
CA LEU A 261 13.12 -7.33 -9.37
C LEU A 261 12.37 -6.37 -10.30
N GLU A 262 12.32 -5.10 -9.95
CA GLU A 262 11.68 -4.07 -10.77
C GLU A 262 12.27 -3.99 -12.18
N SER A 263 13.62 -3.92 -12.29
CA SER A 263 14.31 -3.94 -13.59
C SER A 263 13.95 -5.20 -14.38
N PHE A 264 13.92 -6.37 -13.76
CA PHE A 264 13.55 -7.61 -14.42
C PHE A 264 12.11 -7.57 -14.96
N LEU A 265 11.15 -7.10 -14.17
CA LEU A 265 9.75 -6.99 -14.59
C LEU A 265 9.57 -6.01 -15.77
N ARG A 266 10.30 -4.89 -15.77
CA ARG A 266 10.24 -3.87 -16.83
C ARG A 266 11.00 -4.28 -18.11
N GLU A 267 12.23 -4.76 -17.95
CA GLU A 267 13.18 -4.93 -19.06
C GLU A 267 13.08 -6.32 -19.69
N GLU A 268 12.90 -7.37 -18.90
CA GLU A 268 12.85 -8.75 -19.37
C GLU A 268 11.41 -9.24 -19.65
N LEU A 269 10.43 -8.79 -18.85
CA LEU A 269 9.00 -9.16 -19.03
C LEU A 269 8.21 -8.08 -19.75
N HIS A 270 8.79 -6.91 -20.02
CA HIS A 270 8.17 -5.79 -20.74
C HIS A 270 6.83 -5.34 -20.15
N LEU A 271 6.68 -5.40 -18.83
CA LEU A 271 5.46 -5.00 -18.14
C LEU A 271 5.37 -3.46 -18.04
N ASN A 272 4.13 -2.95 -18.11
CA ASN A 272 3.89 -1.52 -17.92
C ASN A 272 4.03 -1.11 -16.44
N THR A 273 4.05 0.18 -16.17
CA THR A 273 4.26 0.74 -14.82
C THR A 273 3.24 0.22 -13.81
N VAL A 274 1.96 0.18 -14.18
CA VAL A 274 0.87 -0.28 -13.29
C VAL A 274 1.08 -1.75 -12.90
N GLN A 275 1.32 -2.62 -13.88
CA GLN A 275 1.57 -4.04 -13.64
C GLN A 275 2.79 -4.25 -12.73
N VAL A 276 3.85 -3.48 -12.95
CA VAL A 276 5.08 -3.57 -12.13
C VAL A 276 4.79 -3.22 -10.68
N ILE A 277 4.14 -2.08 -10.42
CA ILE A 277 3.82 -1.64 -9.05
C ILE A 277 2.94 -2.68 -8.34
N GLU A 278 1.91 -3.17 -8.99
CA GLU A 278 1.04 -4.20 -8.42
C GLU A 278 1.80 -5.48 -8.05
N LEU A 279 2.65 -5.97 -8.96
CA LEU A 279 3.42 -7.20 -8.72
C LEU A 279 4.48 -7.00 -7.64
N MET A 280 5.14 -5.84 -7.58
CA MET A 280 6.09 -5.50 -6.52
C MET A 280 5.41 -5.53 -5.14
N TYR A 281 4.21 -4.95 -5.04
CA TYR A 281 3.43 -4.98 -3.80
C TYR A 281 2.99 -6.40 -3.42
N ILE A 282 2.52 -7.21 -4.38
CA ILE A 282 2.14 -8.61 -4.15
C ILE A 282 3.33 -9.40 -3.61
N VAL A 283 4.49 -9.29 -4.24
CA VAL A 283 5.72 -9.98 -3.81
C VAL A 283 6.11 -9.58 -2.39
N PHE A 284 6.08 -8.27 -2.09
CA PHE A 284 6.38 -7.77 -0.76
C PHE A 284 5.39 -8.32 0.27
N LYS A 285 4.08 -8.20 0.01
CA LYS A 285 3.02 -8.66 0.90
C LYS A 285 3.15 -10.15 1.23
N GLU A 286 3.33 -10.99 0.22
CA GLU A 286 3.44 -12.44 0.42
C GLU A 286 4.69 -12.77 1.26
N PHE A 287 5.86 -12.27 0.91
CA PHE A 287 7.08 -12.57 1.66
C PHE A 287 7.10 -11.95 3.06
N SER A 288 6.50 -10.79 3.27
CA SER A 288 6.41 -10.18 4.62
C SER A 288 5.59 -11.01 5.62
N MET A 289 4.68 -11.85 5.12
CA MET A 289 3.79 -12.74 5.87
C MET A 289 4.20 -14.22 5.82
N ASP A 290 5.44 -14.53 5.49
CA ASP A 290 5.97 -15.90 5.31
C ASP A 290 5.25 -16.70 4.20
N GLY A 291 4.74 -16.00 3.18
CA GLY A 291 4.10 -16.60 2.00
C GLY A 291 5.08 -17.34 1.11
N MET A 292 4.55 -18.25 0.31
CA MET A 292 5.36 -19.13 -0.54
C MET A 292 5.53 -18.55 -1.95
N LEU A 293 6.67 -18.86 -2.59
CA LEU A 293 6.89 -18.49 -4.00
C LEU A 293 5.79 -19.05 -4.94
N SER A 294 5.19 -20.21 -4.59
CA SER A 294 4.06 -20.76 -5.34
C SER A 294 2.85 -19.83 -5.38
N ASP A 295 2.57 -19.15 -4.27
CA ASP A 295 1.42 -18.25 -4.16
C ASP A 295 1.65 -16.99 -5.01
N ILE A 296 2.88 -16.47 -4.98
CA ILE A 296 3.30 -15.37 -5.87
C ILE A 296 3.18 -15.78 -7.34
N MET A 297 3.64 -16.99 -7.70
CA MET A 297 3.53 -17.50 -9.07
C MET A 297 2.08 -17.66 -9.52
N GLU A 298 1.17 -18.02 -8.62
CA GLU A 298 -0.28 -18.07 -8.91
C GLU A 298 -0.81 -16.66 -9.24
N GLU A 299 -0.41 -15.64 -8.46
CA GLU A 299 -0.80 -14.25 -8.74
C GLU A 299 -0.21 -13.73 -10.07
N PHE A 300 1.05 -14.07 -10.40
CA PHE A 300 1.63 -13.74 -11.68
C PHE A 300 0.85 -14.37 -12.85
N ASN A 301 0.45 -15.64 -12.71
CA ASN A 301 -0.38 -16.32 -13.70
C ASN A 301 -1.77 -15.68 -13.82
N ASN A 302 -2.41 -15.30 -12.72
CA ASN A 302 -3.70 -14.62 -12.71
C ASN A 302 -3.67 -13.27 -13.46
N LYS A 303 -2.50 -12.61 -13.45
CA LYS A 303 -2.24 -11.37 -14.20
C LYS A 303 -1.68 -11.59 -15.61
N ASN A 304 -1.70 -12.84 -16.10
CA ASN A 304 -1.21 -13.24 -17.42
C ASN A 304 0.26 -12.92 -17.66
N VAL A 305 1.10 -12.93 -16.63
CA VAL A 305 2.55 -12.78 -16.78
C VAL A 305 3.13 -14.09 -17.30
N VAL A 306 3.83 -14.04 -18.42
CA VAL A 306 4.38 -15.21 -19.12
C VAL A 306 5.91 -15.11 -19.13
N PHE A 307 6.57 -16.24 -18.87
CA PHE A 307 8.01 -16.38 -19.00
C PHE A 307 8.31 -17.07 -20.34
N ASP A 308 9.13 -16.44 -21.17
CA ASP A 308 9.38 -16.89 -22.55
C ASP A 308 10.42 -18.02 -22.63
N SER A 309 11.19 -18.25 -21.57
CA SER A 309 12.25 -19.26 -21.54
C SER A 309 12.51 -19.80 -20.14
N GLU A 310 13.06 -21.02 -20.08
CA GLU A 310 13.56 -21.64 -18.85
C GLU A 310 14.61 -20.77 -18.15
N LYS A 311 15.52 -20.16 -18.93
CA LYS A 311 16.54 -19.24 -18.42
C LYS A 311 15.92 -18.05 -17.69
N GLN A 312 14.88 -17.46 -18.25
CA GLN A 312 14.15 -16.33 -17.64
C GLN A 312 13.48 -16.76 -16.32
N THR A 313 12.91 -17.97 -16.29
CA THR A 313 12.33 -18.55 -15.08
C THR A 313 13.37 -18.80 -13.99
N GLU A 314 14.54 -19.32 -14.35
CA GLU A 314 15.66 -19.54 -13.41
C GLU A 314 16.19 -18.22 -12.85
N GLU A 315 16.33 -17.20 -13.68
CA GLU A 315 16.78 -15.87 -13.26
C GLU A 315 15.75 -15.23 -12.31
N PHE A 316 14.47 -15.31 -12.63
CA PHE A 316 13.39 -14.85 -11.76
C PHE A 316 13.43 -15.55 -10.40
N ALA A 317 13.56 -16.88 -10.37
CA ALA A 317 13.65 -17.63 -9.13
C ALA A 317 14.85 -17.19 -8.26
N ALA A 318 16.01 -16.92 -8.86
CA ALA A 318 17.17 -16.41 -8.15
C ALA A 318 16.94 -14.99 -7.58
N ILE A 319 16.27 -14.13 -8.34
CA ILE A 319 15.86 -12.78 -7.87
C ILE A 319 14.91 -12.93 -6.68
N MET A 320 13.87 -13.76 -6.80
CA MET A 320 12.87 -13.96 -5.74
C MET A 320 13.48 -14.50 -4.44
N MET A 321 14.45 -15.42 -4.51
CA MET A 321 15.19 -15.87 -3.33
C MET A 321 15.92 -14.71 -2.64
N ASN A 322 16.54 -13.83 -3.42
CA ASN A 322 17.24 -12.68 -2.87
C ASN A 322 16.25 -11.66 -2.25
N VAL A 323 15.13 -11.41 -2.92
CA VAL A 323 14.05 -10.55 -2.40
C VAL A 323 13.52 -11.11 -1.07
N ASN A 324 13.15 -12.39 -1.01
CA ASN A 324 12.68 -13.03 0.21
C ASN A 324 13.66 -12.87 1.38
N ASN A 325 14.95 -13.12 1.13
CA ASN A 325 15.98 -13.01 2.16
C ASN A 325 16.20 -11.58 2.70
N ASN A 326 15.81 -10.57 1.95
CA ASN A 326 15.94 -9.15 2.30
C ASN A 326 14.58 -8.49 2.61
N THR A 327 13.46 -9.20 2.51
CA THR A 327 12.15 -8.70 2.90
C THR A 327 12.01 -8.68 4.43
N ARG A 328 11.50 -7.58 4.98
CA ARG A 328 11.16 -7.48 6.40
C ARG A 328 9.91 -8.28 6.69
N MET A 329 9.98 -9.11 7.73
CA MET A 329 8.90 -10.04 8.06
C MET A 329 8.19 -9.66 9.34
N LEU A 330 6.87 -9.82 9.36
CA LEU A 330 6.02 -9.59 10.54
C LEU A 330 6.42 -10.50 11.71
N ASP A 331 6.65 -11.78 11.43
CA ASP A 331 7.02 -12.79 12.42
C ASP A 331 8.38 -12.54 13.06
N PHE A 332 9.23 -11.76 12.39
CA PHE A 332 10.54 -11.39 12.89
C PHE A 332 10.58 -9.97 13.50
N ARG A 333 9.42 -9.36 13.77
CA ARG A 333 9.32 -7.98 14.29
C ARG A 333 10.11 -6.99 13.42
N GLY A 334 10.02 -7.13 12.09
CA GLY A 334 10.63 -6.25 11.12
C GLY A 334 12.08 -6.59 10.75
N TYR A 335 12.66 -7.63 11.29
CA TYR A 335 13.95 -8.11 10.78
C TYR A 335 13.77 -8.93 9.50
N THR A 336 14.80 -8.88 8.65
CA THR A 336 14.87 -9.75 7.47
C THR A 336 15.43 -11.14 7.83
N PRO A 337 15.17 -12.19 7.02
CA PRO A 337 15.80 -13.49 7.21
C PRO A 337 17.33 -13.43 7.27
N ASN A 338 17.96 -12.60 6.43
CA ASN A 338 19.40 -12.38 6.43
C ASN A 338 19.90 -11.76 7.74
N GLU A 339 19.18 -10.80 8.31
CA GLU A 339 19.53 -10.20 9.60
C GLU A 339 19.41 -11.22 10.75
N ILE A 340 18.33 -12.01 10.76
CA ILE A 340 18.13 -13.07 11.76
C ILE A 340 19.25 -14.11 11.69
N ALA A 341 19.62 -14.54 10.48
CA ALA A 341 20.74 -15.49 10.28
C ALA A 341 22.07 -14.96 10.83
N ARG A 342 22.36 -13.68 10.63
CA ARG A 342 23.57 -13.03 11.18
C ARG A 342 23.53 -12.91 12.72
N MET A 343 22.37 -12.59 13.29
CA MET A 343 22.20 -12.47 14.77
C MET A 343 22.32 -13.81 15.48
N SER A 344 21.89 -14.89 14.83
CA SER A 344 21.93 -16.24 15.39
C SER A 344 23.35 -16.84 15.49
N GLY A 345 24.35 -16.27 14.79
CA GLY A 345 25.74 -16.73 14.79
C GLY A 345 25.92 -18.13 14.19
N PRO A 346 27.18 -18.64 14.03
CA PRO A 346 27.43 -19.95 13.42
C PRO A 346 27.18 -21.14 14.37
N LYS A 347 26.40 -20.99 15.45
CA LYS A 347 26.08 -22.05 16.42
C LYS A 347 24.59 -22.12 16.69
N THR A 348 23.99 -23.08 16.10
CA THR A 348 23.08 -24.15 16.57
C THR A 348 22.12 -24.54 15.46
N SER A 349 22.35 -25.70 14.90
CA SER A 349 21.39 -26.47 14.14
C SER A 349 20.19 -26.86 15.00
N SER A 350 19.29 -25.94 15.29
CA SER A 350 17.97 -26.18 15.88
C SER A 350 17.12 -24.90 15.95
N ALA A 351 17.40 -23.86 15.19
CA ALA A 351 16.41 -22.84 14.89
C ALA A 351 15.61 -23.37 13.72
N VAL A 352 14.29 -23.45 13.85
CA VAL A 352 13.36 -23.71 12.77
C VAL A 352 13.62 -22.64 11.71
N MET A 353 14.42 -22.98 10.71
CA MET A 353 14.48 -22.24 9.47
C MET A 353 13.07 -22.33 8.89
N PRO A 354 12.44 -21.23 8.47
CA PRO A 354 11.24 -21.34 7.63
C PRO A 354 11.60 -22.31 6.51
N SER A 355 10.70 -23.21 6.19
CA SER A 355 10.91 -24.37 5.33
C SER A 355 11.54 -23.97 3.98
N MET A 356 12.84 -23.80 3.95
CA MET A 356 13.61 -23.79 2.71
C MET A 356 13.58 -25.20 2.18
N VAL A 357 12.61 -25.51 1.32
CA VAL A 357 12.69 -26.70 0.50
C VAL A 357 13.98 -26.56 -0.33
N PRO A 358 14.97 -27.47 -0.19
CA PRO A 358 16.18 -27.38 -1.01
C PRO A 358 15.76 -27.49 -2.47
N MET A 359 16.11 -26.51 -3.28
CA MET A 359 15.95 -26.49 -4.73
C MET A 359 16.82 -27.57 -5.44
N GLY A 360 16.93 -28.74 -4.87
CA GLY A 360 17.61 -29.90 -5.46
C GLY A 360 16.70 -30.82 -6.26
N SER A 361 15.46 -30.46 -6.54
CA SER A 361 14.48 -31.30 -7.23
C SER A 361 13.73 -30.63 -8.37
N LEU A 362 14.22 -29.51 -8.92
CA LEU A 362 13.66 -28.89 -10.14
C LEU A 362 14.25 -29.50 -11.43
N ALA A 363 14.88 -30.66 -11.36
CA ALA A 363 15.33 -31.42 -12.54
C ALA A 363 14.27 -32.45 -12.98
N SER A 364 13.00 -32.10 -12.93
CA SER A 364 11.93 -32.78 -13.66
C SER A 364 10.86 -31.76 -14.04
N THR A 365 10.98 -31.27 -15.26
CA THR A 365 9.99 -30.48 -15.96
C THR A 365 8.57 -31.02 -15.73
N PRO A 366 7.65 -30.24 -15.16
CA PRO A 366 6.24 -30.50 -15.40
C PRO A 366 5.91 -29.94 -16.80
N SER A 367 5.75 -30.84 -17.76
CA SER A 367 5.04 -30.53 -18.99
C SER A 367 3.68 -29.94 -18.63
N PHE A 368 3.43 -28.70 -19.02
CA PHE A 368 2.14 -28.04 -18.93
C PHE A 368 1.12 -28.81 -19.77
N ILE A 369 0.31 -29.63 -19.10
CA ILE A 369 -0.94 -30.13 -19.63
C ILE A 369 -2.04 -29.38 -18.87
N PRO A 370 -2.98 -28.69 -19.54
CA PRO A 370 -4.12 -28.09 -18.84
C PRO A 370 -4.97 -29.22 -18.26
N SER A 371 -4.86 -29.45 -16.97
CA SER A 371 -5.67 -30.46 -16.30
C SER A 371 -6.93 -29.82 -15.76
N ASN A 372 -8.07 -30.17 -16.37
CA ASN A 372 -9.34 -30.30 -15.69
C ASN A 372 -9.12 -31.33 -14.55
N ALA A 373 -8.68 -30.90 -13.40
CA ALA A 373 -8.54 -31.74 -12.23
C ALA A 373 -9.87 -31.80 -11.47
N ALA A 374 -10.73 -32.69 -11.92
CA ALA A 374 -11.71 -33.29 -11.05
C ALA A 374 -10.98 -33.90 -9.82
N THR A 375 -11.40 -33.52 -8.62
CA THR A 375 -10.93 -34.06 -7.33
C THR A 375 -10.86 -35.57 -7.38
N LYS A 376 -9.65 -36.15 -7.41
CA LYS A 376 -9.44 -37.59 -7.47
C LYS A 376 -9.92 -38.20 -6.15
N LYS A 377 -11.04 -38.92 -6.19
CA LYS A 377 -11.59 -39.66 -5.03
C LYS A 377 -10.54 -40.67 -4.56
N ILE A 378 -10.05 -40.50 -3.31
CA ILE A 378 -9.10 -41.46 -2.71
C ILE A 378 -9.87 -42.68 -2.24
N TYR A 379 -9.50 -43.88 -2.74
CA TYR A 379 -10.13 -45.12 -2.37
C TYR A 379 -9.43 -45.79 -1.18
N PRO A 380 -10.11 -46.61 -0.39
CA PRO A 380 -9.56 -47.25 0.83
C PRO A 380 -8.26 -48.03 0.65
N ASN A 381 -7.98 -48.51 -0.54
CA ASN A 381 -6.78 -49.29 -0.86
C ASN A 381 -5.64 -48.47 -1.51
N ASP A 382 -5.86 -47.22 -1.81
CA ASP A 382 -4.84 -46.34 -2.39
C ASP A 382 -3.71 -46.04 -1.38
N PRO A 383 -2.49 -45.72 -1.83
CA PRO A 383 -1.43 -45.23 -0.96
C PRO A 383 -1.91 -44.01 -0.19
N CYS A 384 -1.64 -43.96 1.10
CA CYS A 384 -2.07 -42.83 1.91
C CYS A 384 -1.34 -41.53 1.49
N PRO A 385 -2.05 -40.44 1.24
CA PRO A 385 -1.42 -39.16 0.80
C PRO A 385 -0.49 -38.54 1.86
N CYS A 386 -0.51 -39.01 3.12
CA CYS A 386 0.42 -38.57 4.15
C CYS A 386 1.88 -39.07 3.95
N GLY A 387 2.17 -39.81 2.88
CA GLY A 387 3.51 -40.31 2.58
C GLY A 387 3.95 -41.53 3.44
N SER A 388 3.10 -42.08 4.30
CA SER A 388 3.46 -43.20 5.21
C SER A 388 3.70 -44.55 4.53
N GLY A 389 3.51 -44.67 3.23
CA GLY A 389 3.58 -45.93 2.48
C GLY A 389 2.47 -46.94 2.79
N LYS A 390 1.55 -46.63 3.71
CA LYS A 390 0.42 -47.48 4.10
C LYS A 390 -0.81 -47.20 3.24
N LYS A 391 -1.69 -48.20 3.09
CA LYS A 391 -3.01 -47.99 2.43
C LYS A 391 -3.85 -47.00 3.22
N TYR A 392 -4.61 -46.12 2.54
CA TYR A 392 -5.41 -45.04 3.15
C TYR A 392 -6.31 -45.54 4.30
N LYS A 393 -7.02 -46.67 4.13
CA LYS A 393 -7.85 -47.29 5.18
C LYS A 393 -7.10 -47.77 6.42
N LYS A 394 -5.77 -47.95 6.33
CA LYS A 394 -4.90 -48.38 7.44
C LYS A 394 -4.05 -47.22 8.01
N CYS A 395 -4.30 -45.99 7.55
CA CYS A 395 -3.62 -44.79 7.98
C CYS A 395 -4.63 -43.66 8.24
N CYS A 396 -4.63 -42.58 7.47
CA CYS A 396 -5.48 -41.41 7.69
C CYS A 396 -6.98 -41.65 7.44
N GLY A 397 -7.35 -42.72 6.73
CA GLY A 397 -8.73 -43.18 6.54
C GLY A 397 -9.27 -44.11 7.61
N ARG A 398 -8.59 -44.30 8.73
CA ARG A 398 -9.05 -45.14 9.85
C ARG A 398 -9.97 -44.32 10.74
N LYS A 399 -11.30 -44.59 10.68
CA LYS A 399 -12.27 -44.11 11.66
C LYS A 399 -12.16 -44.89 12.95
#